data_a2221c0d5d7ed05e5e07f220178cf09f
#
_entry.id   a2221c0d5d7ed05e5e07f220178cf09f
#
_cell.length_a   1.000
_cell.length_b   1.000
_cell.length_c   1.000
_cell.angle_alpha   90.00
_cell.angle_beta   90.00
_cell.angle_gamma   90.00
#
_symmetry.space_group_name_H-M   'P 1'
#
loop_
_entity.id
_entity.type
_entity.pdbx_description
1 polymer ?
#
loop_
_entity_poly.entity_id
_entity_poly.type
_entity_poly.pdbx_seq_one_letter_code
_entity_poly.pdbx_strand_id
1 'polypeptide(L)'
;IILALRKTGHVVGYMGDGINDAPALAAADVGISVDTAVDVAKASADFILMQHDLGVLLDGIDEGRRTFANTLKYILTTISANFGNMFSMAIASVFLPFLPLLAPQILLNNFLSDIPGTTIATDNVDPDMVEKPRRWNTRFLRNYMVTFGLVSSIFDLLTFAVLLFVFRASAAQFQTGWFVESLLTEL
;
A
#
# COMPACT_ATOMS: atom_id res chain seq x y z
N ILE A 1 3.79 25.00 22.28
CA ILE A 1 2.95 23.86 22.65
C ILE A 1 3.05 22.80 21.55
N ILE A 2 2.74 23.07 20.26
CA ILE A 2 2.75 22.12 19.14
C ILE A 2 4.09 21.38 19.05
N LEU A 3 5.20 22.13 18.97
CA LEU A 3 6.54 21.53 18.88
C LEU A 3 6.91 20.68 20.12
N ALA A 4 6.39 21.03 21.30
CA ALA A 4 6.61 20.26 22.52
C ALA A 4 5.85 18.91 22.45
N LEU A 5 4.60 18.92 22.01
CA LEU A 5 3.79 17.71 21.81
C LEU A 5 4.40 16.80 20.75
N ARG A 6 4.86 17.34 19.63
CA ARG A 6 5.55 16.58 18.59
C ARG A 6 6.84 15.92 19.10
N LYS A 7 7.62 16.65 19.92
CA LYS A 7 8.85 16.09 20.54
C LYS A 7 8.57 14.93 21.50
N THR A 8 7.39 14.91 22.13
CA THR A 8 6.95 13.79 22.97
C THR A 8 6.31 12.64 22.19
N GLY A 9 6.31 12.72 20.86
CA GLY A 9 5.87 11.64 19.97
C GLY A 9 4.38 11.66 19.64
N HIS A 10 3.65 12.73 20.00
CA HIS A 10 2.27 12.90 19.57
C HIS A 10 2.18 13.33 18.09
N VAL A 11 1.11 12.92 17.43
CA VAL A 11 0.68 13.50 16.15
C VAL A 11 -0.29 14.64 16.50
N VAL A 12 0.01 15.84 16.05
CA VAL A 12 -0.68 17.07 16.46
C VAL A 12 -1.45 17.65 15.28
N GLY A 13 -2.79 17.66 15.36
CA GLY A 13 -3.64 18.49 14.53
C GLY A 13 -3.81 19.87 15.18
N TYR A 14 -3.80 20.91 14.38
CA TYR A 14 -4.07 22.28 14.82
C TYR A 14 -5.09 22.93 13.90
N MET A 15 -6.10 23.55 14.48
CA MET A 15 -7.11 24.29 13.74
C MET A 15 -6.99 25.78 14.03
N GLY A 16 -7.02 26.60 12.97
CA GLY A 16 -6.94 28.05 13.07
C GLY A 16 -7.49 28.78 11.84
N ASP A 17 -7.95 30.00 12.03
CA ASP A 17 -8.61 30.83 11.00
C ASP A 17 -7.96 32.21 10.79
N GLY A 18 -7.08 32.61 11.70
CA GLY A 18 -6.46 33.92 11.72
C GLY A 18 -5.03 33.96 11.16
N ILE A 19 -4.56 35.19 10.92
CA ILE A 19 -3.17 35.45 10.47
C ILE A 19 -2.16 34.89 11.48
N ASN A 20 -2.46 35.03 12.78
CA ASN A 20 -1.58 34.56 13.85
C ASN A 20 -1.46 33.05 13.96
N ASP A 21 -2.41 32.33 13.36
CA ASP A 21 -2.44 30.87 13.37
C ASP A 21 -1.54 30.22 12.28
N ALA A 22 -1.19 30.98 11.24
CA ALA A 22 -0.42 30.47 10.13
C ALA A 22 0.90 29.74 10.55
N PRO A 23 1.70 30.26 11.48
CA PRO A 23 2.89 29.55 11.97
C PRO A 23 2.56 28.23 12.72
N ALA A 24 1.43 28.21 13.43
CA ALA A 24 0.98 27.04 14.17
C ALA A 24 0.40 25.97 13.24
N LEU A 25 -0.39 26.39 12.24
CA LEU A 25 -0.88 25.52 11.15
C LEU A 25 0.28 24.83 10.43
N ALA A 26 1.28 25.59 9.99
CA ALA A 26 2.45 25.05 9.31
C ALA A 26 3.35 24.20 10.22
N ALA A 27 3.34 24.41 11.53
CA ALA A 27 4.15 23.65 12.49
C ALA A 27 3.48 22.36 13.00
N ALA A 28 2.19 22.21 12.82
CA ALA A 28 1.44 21.01 13.16
C ALA A 28 1.82 19.83 12.22
N ASP A 29 1.42 18.61 12.60
CA ASP A 29 1.49 17.48 11.68
C ASP A 29 0.32 17.49 10.69
N VAL A 30 -0.79 18.11 11.10
CA VAL A 30 -1.97 18.38 10.26
C VAL A 30 -2.52 19.76 10.60
N GLY A 31 -2.38 20.71 9.68
CA GLY A 31 -2.99 22.04 9.77
C GLY A 31 -4.40 22.03 9.19
N ILE A 32 -5.37 22.53 9.92
CA ILE A 32 -6.78 22.57 9.50
C ILE A 32 -7.27 24.01 9.57
N SER A 33 -7.91 24.50 8.51
CA SER A 33 -8.56 25.79 8.48
C SER A 33 -10.01 25.69 8.07
N VAL A 34 -10.72 26.77 8.01
CA VAL A 34 -12.13 26.84 7.59
C VAL A 34 -12.28 27.73 6.35
N ASP A 35 -13.37 27.56 5.61
CA ASP A 35 -13.64 28.29 4.37
C ASP A 35 -13.71 29.81 4.55
N THR A 36 -14.13 30.28 5.76
CA THR A 36 -14.21 31.69 6.11
C THR A 36 -12.91 32.29 6.68
N ALA A 37 -11.86 31.47 6.82
CA ALA A 37 -10.57 31.92 7.33
C ALA A 37 -9.89 32.91 6.38
N VAL A 38 -8.92 33.63 6.90
CA VAL A 38 -8.08 34.55 6.10
C VAL A 38 -7.20 33.73 5.15
N ASP A 39 -6.86 34.31 3.99
CA ASP A 39 -6.14 33.58 2.92
C ASP A 39 -4.80 33.02 3.40
N VAL A 40 -4.10 33.71 4.30
CA VAL A 40 -2.82 33.24 4.82
C VAL A 40 -2.97 31.99 5.71
N ALA A 41 -4.07 31.88 6.46
CA ALA A 41 -4.38 30.72 7.26
C ALA A 41 -4.74 29.53 6.35
N LYS A 42 -5.60 29.74 5.33
CA LYS A 42 -5.92 28.73 4.32
C LYS A 42 -4.69 28.23 3.58
N ALA A 43 -3.80 29.13 3.17
CA ALA A 43 -2.57 28.77 2.47
C ALA A 43 -1.56 27.99 3.35
N SER A 44 -1.68 28.08 4.68
CA SER A 44 -0.83 27.40 5.65
C SER A 44 -1.42 26.09 6.16
N ALA A 45 -2.67 25.76 5.81
CA ALA A 45 -3.38 24.58 6.24
C ALA A 45 -3.27 23.46 5.21
N ASP A 46 -3.26 22.21 5.66
CA ASP A 46 -3.33 21.01 4.83
C ASP A 46 -4.77 20.71 4.39
N PHE A 47 -5.75 21.05 5.25
CA PHE A 47 -7.17 20.85 5.01
C PHE A 47 -7.99 22.10 5.29
N ILE A 48 -9.02 22.32 4.49
CA ILE A 48 -10.00 23.39 4.68
C ILE A 48 -11.37 22.76 4.87
N LEU A 49 -11.98 22.99 6.06
CA LEU A 49 -13.35 22.56 6.33
C LEU A 49 -14.32 23.51 5.62
N MET A 50 -15.11 22.96 4.72
CA MET A 50 -16.13 23.70 3.96
C MET A 50 -17.44 23.87 4.73
N GLN A 51 -17.59 23.17 5.86
CA GLN A 51 -18.74 23.28 6.76
C GLN A 51 -18.26 23.60 8.16
N HIS A 52 -19.00 24.47 8.84
CA HIS A 52 -18.70 24.90 10.21
C HIS A 52 -19.24 23.89 11.23
N ASP A 53 -18.86 22.63 11.05
CA ASP A 53 -19.25 21.54 11.93
C ASP A 53 -18.03 20.68 12.27
N LEU A 54 -17.73 20.55 13.56
CA LEU A 54 -16.65 19.67 14.04
C LEU A 54 -16.97 18.19 13.83
N GLY A 55 -18.23 17.81 13.59
CA GLY A 55 -18.60 16.46 13.19
C GLY A 55 -17.91 16.04 11.89
N VAL A 56 -17.80 16.95 10.93
CA VAL A 56 -17.09 16.71 9.67
C VAL A 56 -15.62 16.36 9.90
N LEU A 57 -14.99 16.94 10.94
CA LEU A 57 -13.61 16.58 11.29
C LEU A 57 -13.50 15.14 11.82
N LEU A 58 -14.46 14.72 12.64
CA LEU A 58 -14.49 13.34 13.15
C LEU A 58 -14.71 12.35 12.01
N ASP A 59 -15.66 12.62 11.12
CA ASP A 59 -15.89 11.81 9.93
C ASP A 59 -14.64 11.73 9.04
N GLY A 60 -13.94 12.85 8.86
CA GLY A 60 -12.69 12.91 8.12
C GLY A 60 -11.56 12.09 8.76
N ILE A 61 -11.47 12.06 10.09
CA ILE A 61 -10.50 11.23 10.81
C ILE A 61 -10.81 9.73 10.61
N ASP A 62 -12.06 9.35 10.72
CA ASP A 62 -12.47 7.95 10.55
C ASP A 62 -12.27 7.49 9.11
N GLU A 63 -12.63 8.31 8.13
CA GLU A 63 -12.40 8.03 6.72
C GLU A 63 -10.91 7.97 6.38
N GLY A 64 -10.10 8.86 6.94
CA GLY A 64 -8.64 8.82 6.81
C GLY A 64 -8.04 7.53 7.37
N ARG A 65 -8.54 7.04 8.50
CA ARG A 65 -8.11 5.75 9.08
C ARG A 65 -8.51 4.56 8.22
N ARG A 66 -9.72 4.57 7.64
CA ARG A 66 -10.18 3.54 6.69
C ARG A 66 -9.33 3.54 5.43
N THR A 67 -9.10 4.69 4.85
CA THR A 67 -8.22 4.85 3.68
C THR A 67 -6.81 4.35 3.96
N PHE A 68 -6.24 4.70 5.12
CA PHE A 68 -4.92 4.18 5.52
C PHE A 68 -4.91 2.65 5.65
N ALA A 69 -5.94 2.06 6.25
CA ALA A 69 -6.05 0.61 6.41
C ALA A 69 -6.14 -0.11 5.05
N ASN A 70 -6.97 0.39 4.13
CA ASN A 70 -7.09 -0.16 2.79
C ASN A 70 -5.80 0.03 1.98
N THR A 71 -5.16 1.19 2.08
CA THR A 71 -3.84 1.43 1.47
C THR A 71 -2.80 0.44 2.01
N LEU A 72 -2.82 0.16 3.31
CA LEU A 72 -1.92 -0.82 3.92
C LEU A 72 -2.18 -2.24 3.40
N LYS A 73 -3.45 -2.66 3.26
CA LYS A 73 -3.82 -3.96 2.65
C LYS A 73 -3.26 -4.08 1.23
N TYR A 74 -3.51 -3.07 0.39
CA TYR A 74 -3.01 -3.04 -0.99
C TYR A 74 -1.48 -3.15 -1.04
N ILE A 75 -0.77 -2.35 -0.25
CA ILE A 75 0.69 -2.38 -0.21
C ILE A 75 1.20 -3.75 0.24
N LEU A 76 0.65 -4.32 1.32
CA LEU A 76 1.08 -5.62 1.83
C LEU A 76 0.91 -6.73 0.79
N THR A 77 -0.22 -6.75 0.10
CA THR A 77 -0.50 -7.73 -0.95
C THR A 77 0.46 -7.57 -2.12
N THR A 78 0.53 -6.35 -2.68
CA THR A 78 1.33 -6.06 -3.88
C THR A 78 2.83 -6.27 -3.64
N ILE A 79 3.39 -5.79 -2.52
CA ILE A 79 4.84 -5.97 -2.27
C ILE A 79 5.20 -7.44 -2.03
N SER A 80 4.28 -8.22 -1.42
CA SER A 80 4.53 -9.65 -1.17
C SER A 80 4.51 -10.45 -2.46
N ALA A 81 3.52 -10.24 -3.32
CA ALA A 81 3.40 -10.88 -4.62
C ALA A 81 4.62 -10.54 -5.50
N ASN A 82 4.93 -9.26 -5.66
CA ASN A 82 6.07 -8.82 -6.45
C ASN A 82 7.40 -9.39 -5.92
N PHE A 83 7.59 -9.42 -4.59
CA PHE A 83 8.78 -10.01 -3.99
C PHE A 83 8.87 -11.51 -4.28
N GLY A 84 7.76 -12.25 -4.14
CA GLY A 84 7.68 -13.68 -4.45
C GLY A 84 8.07 -13.96 -5.91
N ASN A 85 7.44 -13.28 -6.84
CA ASN A 85 7.70 -13.43 -8.28
C ASN A 85 9.16 -13.12 -8.64
N MET A 86 9.72 -12.02 -8.10
CA MET A 86 11.10 -11.64 -8.36
C MET A 86 12.10 -12.65 -7.77
N PHE A 87 11.80 -13.17 -6.58
CA PHE A 87 12.62 -14.19 -5.92
C PHE A 87 12.58 -15.52 -6.69
N SER A 88 11.39 -15.97 -7.09
CA SER A 88 11.20 -17.18 -7.91
C SER A 88 11.89 -17.05 -9.27
N MET A 89 11.78 -15.86 -9.91
CA MET A 89 12.47 -15.58 -11.16
C MET A 89 13.98 -15.63 -10.98
N ALA A 90 14.53 -15.06 -9.91
CA ALA A 90 15.96 -15.10 -9.65
C ALA A 90 16.48 -16.52 -9.47
N ILE A 91 15.75 -17.37 -8.73
CA ILE A 91 16.08 -18.79 -8.58
C ILE A 91 16.01 -19.51 -9.93
N ALA A 92 14.90 -19.38 -10.64
CA ALA A 92 14.71 -20.06 -11.93
C ALA A 92 15.76 -19.68 -12.95
N SER A 93 16.18 -18.42 -13.00
CA SER A 93 17.20 -17.92 -13.93
C SER A 93 18.59 -18.54 -13.72
N VAL A 94 18.87 -19.08 -12.53
CA VAL A 94 20.13 -19.79 -12.27
C VAL A 94 20.14 -21.20 -12.90
N PHE A 95 18.99 -21.85 -12.97
CA PHE A 95 18.86 -23.25 -13.39
C PHE A 95 18.35 -23.43 -14.82
N LEU A 96 17.63 -22.44 -15.34
CA LEU A 96 17.03 -22.51 -16.67
C LEU A 96 17.95 -21.89 -17.74
N PRO A 97 18.06 -22.49 -18.92
CA PRO A 97 18.82 -21.94 -20.04
C PRO A 97 18.05 -20.84 -20.81
N PHE A 98 16.89 -20.43 -20.32
CA PHE A 98 16.02 -19.40 -20.91
C PHE A 98 15.44 -18.51 -19.82
N LEU A 99 14.91 -17.33 -20.19
CA LEU A 99 14.23 -16.43 -19.27
C LEU A 99 12.90 -17.05 -18.79
N PRO A 100 12.67 -17.18 -17.48
CA PRO A 100 11.45 -17.81 -16.94
C PRO A 100 10.15 -17.07 -17.29
N LEU A 101 10.20 -15.74 -17.36
CA LEU A 101 9.15 -14.86 -17.89
C LEU A 101 9.77 -13.81 -18.82
N LEU A 102 9.03 -13.43 -19.84
CA LEU A 102 9.40 -12.33 -20.72
C LEU A 102 8.93 -10.99 -20.12
N ALA A 103 9.66 -9.91 -20.42
CA ALA A 103 9.30 -8.57 -19.93
C ALA A 103 7.84 -8.15 -20.22
N PRO A 104 7.26 -8.42 -21.42
CA PRO A 104 5.85 -8.16 -21.66
C PRO A 104 4.89 -8.97 -20.77
N GLN A 105 5.26 -10.20 -20.41
CA GLN A 105 4.46 -11.05 -19.51
C GLN A 105 4.46 -10.48 -18.08
N ILE A 106 5.61 -10.02 -17.59
CA ILE A 106 5.73 -9.39 -16.26
C ILE A 106 4.86 -8.13 -16.21
N LEU A 107 4.96 -7.26 -17.23
CA LEU A 107 4.16 -6.05 -17.30
C LEU A 107 2.65 -6.35 -17.37
N LEU A 108 2.28 -7.36 -18.15
CA LEU A 108 0.88 -7.76 -18.29
C LEU A 108 0.35 -8.37 -16.99
N ASN A 109 1.15 -9.18 -16.28
CA ASN A 109 0.77 -9.75 -14.99
C ASN A 109 0.47 -8.64 -13.98
N ASN A 110 1.40 -7.70 -13.81
CA ASN A 110 1.20 -6.56 -12.90
C ASN A 110 -0.03 -5.72 -13.30
N PHE A 111 -0.23 -5.47 -14.58
CA PHE A 111 -1.40 -4.70 -15.04
C PHE A 111 -2.71 -5.43 -14.76
N LEU A 112 -2.77 -6.75 -14.98
CA LEU A 112 -3.97 -7.53 -14.75
C LEU A 112 -4.29 -7.70 -13.26
N SER A 113 -3.27 -7.84 -12.41
CA SER A 113 -3.44 -7.93 -10.95
C SER A 113 -3.78 -6.57 -10.30
N ASP A 114 -3.39 -5.45 -10.90
CA ASP A 114 -3.76 -4.12 -10.43
C ASP A 114 -5.27 -3.84 -10.56
N ILE A 115 -5.95 -4.40 -11.58
CA ILE A 115 -7.39 -4.19 -11.78
C ILE A 115 -8.22 -4.62 -10.56
N PRO A 116 -8.15 -5.87 -10.08
CA PRO A 116 -8.83 -6.26 -8.84
C PRO A 116 -8.26 -5.55 -7.61
N GLY A 117 -6.96 -5.20 -7.61
CA GLY A 117 -6.34 -4.42 -6.55
C GLY A 117 -7.03 -3.07 -6.30
N THR A 118 -7.62 -2.45 -7.34
CA THR A 118 -8.38 -1.20 -7.17
C THR A 118 -9.63 -1.36 -6.31
N THR A 119 -10.20 -2.56 -6.21
CA THR A 119 -11.40 -2.82 -5.39
C THR A 119 -11.11 -2.72 -3.90
N ILE A 120 -9.84 -2.89 -3.48
CA ILE A 120 -9.42 -2.73 -2.08
C ILE A 120 -9.70 -1.31 -1.56
N ALA A 121 -9.73 -0.31 -2.44
CA ALA A 121 -10.02 1.07 -2.04
C ALA A 121 -11.42 1.23 -1.38
N THR A 122 -12.38 0.39 -1.76
CA THR A 122 -13.76 0.39 -1.25
C THR A 122 -14.05 -0.78 -0.31
N ASP A 123 -13.02 -1.53 0.07
CA ASP A 123 -13.18 -2.69 0.95
C ASP A 123 -13.57 -2.28 2.38
N ASN A 124 -14.32 -3.15 3.04
CA ASN A 124 -14.68 -2.97 4.45
C ASN A 124 -13.43 -3.11 5.33
N VAL A 125 -13.31 -2.20 6.27
CA VAL A 125 -12.22 -2.18 7.25
C VAL A 125 -12.73 -2.68 8.59
N ASP A 126 -11.97 -3.60 9.20
CA ASP A 126 -12.28 -4.10 10.52
C ASP A 126 -12.29 -2.96 11.56
N PRO A 127 -13.25 -2.95 12.50
CA PRO A 127 -13.39 -1.87 13.48
C PRO A 127 -12.13 -1.58 14.29
N ASP A 128 -11.35 -2.60 14.62
CA ASP A 128 -10.08 -2.47 15.37
C ASP A 128 -8.98 -1.75 14.56
N MET A 129 -9.10 -1.74 13.25
CA MET A 129 -8.18 -1.00 12.36
C MET A 129 -8.46 0.51 12.37
N VAL A 130 -9.70 0.90 12.65
CA VAL A 130 -10.16 2.31 12.67
C VAL A 130 -10.13 2.90 14.08
N GLU A 131 -10.29 2.07 15.13
CA GLU A 131 -10.38 2.53 16.53
C GLU A 131 -9.16 3.37 16.96
N LYS A 132 -7.96 2.99 16.53
CA LYS A 132 -6.70 3.65 16.92
C LYS A 132 -5.90 4.10 15.71
N PRO A 133 -5.26 5.28 15.79
CA PRO A 133 -4.38 5.76 14.73
C PRO A 133 -3.21 4.80 14.53
N ARG A 134 -2.94 4.45 13.29
CA ARG A 134 -1.82 3.58 12.91
C ARG A 134 -0.72 4.39 12.22
N ARG A 135 0.51 3.93 12.32
CA ARG A 135 1.68 4.52 11.67
C ARG A 135 2.33 3.52 10.74
N TRP A 136 3.02 4.00 9.74
CA TRP A 136 3.89 3.19 8.90
C TRP A 136 4.94 2.48 9.73
N ASN A 137 5.00 1.17 9.62
CA ASN A 137 6.02 0.34 10.26
C ASN A 137 6.80 -0.44 9.20
N THR A 138 7.92 0.12 8.76
CA THR A 138 8.75 -0.47 7.70
C THR A 138 9.30 -1.85 8.08
N ARG A 139 9.52 -2.12 9.38
CA ARG A 139 9.94 -3.43 9.85
C ARG A 139 8.83 -4.46 9.67
N PHE A 140 7.60 -4.09 10.01
CA PHE A 140 6.43 -4.95 9.80
C PHE A 140 6.22 -5.22 8.31
N LEU A 141 6.24 -4.18 7.46
CA LEU A 141 6.11 -4.31 6.00
C LEU A 141 7.16 -5.26 5.41
N ARG A 142 8.43 -5.05 5.78
CA ARG A 142 9.53 -5.92 5.33
C ARG A 142 9.33 -7.37 5.76
N ASN A 143 9.01 -7.60 7.03
CA ASN A 143 8.84 -8.96 7.55
C ASN A 143 7.65 -9.65 6.86
N TYR A 144 6.55 -8.94 6.66
CA TYR A 144 5.39 -9.44 5.93
C TYR A 144 5.76 -9.81 4.49
N MET A 145 6.38 -8.88 3.76
CA MET A 145 6.86 -9.09 2.39
C MET A 145 7.74 -10.33 2.27
N VAL A 146 8.75 -10.45 3.12
CA VAL A 146 9.68 -11.59 3.08
C VAL A 146 8.97 -12.90 3.41
N THR A 147 8.13 -12.91 4.46
CA THR A 147 7.45 -14.13 4.88
C THR A 147 6.47 -14.62 3.81
N PHE A 148 5.56 -13.77 3.38
CA PHE A 148 4.53 -14.16 2.41
C PHE A 148 5.08 -14.32 1.00
N GLY A 149 6.06 -13.51 0.60
CA GLY A 149 6.73 -13.69 -0.69
C GLY A 149 7.52 -15.00 -0.77
N LEU A 150 8.21 -15.43 0.30
CA LEU A 150 8.86 -16.74 0.32
C LEU A 150 7.85 -17.89 0.32
N VAL A 151 6.72 -17.75 1.00
CA VAL A 151 5.63 -18.74 0.95
C VAL A 151 5.09 -18.85 -0.48
N SER A 152 4.82 -17.71 -1.14
CA SER A 152 4.40 -17.70 -2.55
C SER A 152 5.44 -18.41 -3.45
N SER A 153 6.72 -18.11 -3.26
CA SER A 153 7.80 -18.73 -4.05
C SER A 153 7.87 -20.26 -3.92
N ILE A 154 7.40 -20.85 -2.81
CA ILE A 154 7.32 -22.31 -2.69
C ILE A 154 6.33 -22.88 -3.72
N PHE A 155 5.19 -22.20 -3.92
CA PHE A 155 4.20 -22.62 -4.92
C PHE A 155 4.73 -22.45 -6.34
N ASP A 156 5.43 -21.35 -6.62
CA ASP A 156 6.12 -21.14 -7.89
C ASP A 156 7.10 -22.29 -8.17
N LEU A 157 7.96 -22.64 -7.20
CA LEU A 157 8.95 -23.71 -7.35
C LEU A 157 8.29 -25.08 -7.55
N LEU A 158 7.16 -25.34 -6.89
CA LEU A 158 6.37 -26.54 -7.13
C LEU A 158 5.81 -26.55 -8.56
N THR A 159 5.28 -25.44 -9.03
CA THR A 159 4.83 -25.27 -10.41
C THR A 159 5.97 -25.50 -11.40
N PHE A 160 7.15 -24.95 -11.15
CA PHE A 160 8.35 -25.20 -11.99
C PHE A 160 8.70 -26.67 -12.04
N ALA A 161 8.69 -27.35 -10.90
CA ALA A 161 8.95 -28.78 -10.85
C ALA A 161 7.93 -29.57 -11.69
N VAL A 162 6.65 -29.27 -11.58
CA VAL A 162 5.61 -29.92 -12.39
C VAL A 162 5.81 -29.63 -13.89
N LEU A 163 6.04 -28.38 -14.26
CA LEU A 163 6.25 -28.00 -15.66
C LEU A 163 7.47 -28.71 -16.28
N LEU A 164 8.58 -28.77 -15.54
CA LEU A 164 9.84 -29.33 -16.05
C LEU A 164 9.85 -30.85 -16.01
N PHE A 165 9.43 -31.48 -14.92
CA PHE A 165 9.62 -32.92 -14.72
C PHE A 165 8.42 -33.76 -15.15
N VAL A 166 7.19 -33.25 -14.98
CA VAL A 166 5.97 -33.96 -15.35
C VAL A 166 5.59 -33.66 -16.80
N PHE A 167 5.45 -32.39 -17.15
CA PHE A 167 5.03 -31.96 -18.48
C PHE A 167 6.18 -31.91 -19.49
N ARG A 168 7.45 -31.87 -19.02
CA ARG A 168 8.63 -31.64 -19.86
C ARG A 168 8.45 -30.45 -20.80
N ALA A 169 7.93 -29.37 -20.24
CA ALA A 169 7.52 -28.19 -20.96
C ALA A 169 8.69 -27.55 -21.73
N SER A 170 8.43 -27.15 -22.96
CA SER A 170 9.32 -26.28 -23.71
C SER A 170 9.40 -24.89 -23.05
N ALA A 171 10.37 -24.05 -23.42
CA ALA A 171 10.50 -22.72 -22.88
C ALA A 171 9.20 -21.89 -22.96
N ALA A 172 8.53 -21.92 -24.11
CA ALA A 172 7.27 -21.20 -24.31
C ALA A 172 6.12 -21.75 -23.43
N GLN A 173 6.06 -23.06 -23.27
CA GLN A 173 5.06 -23.70 -22.40
C GLN A 173 5.34 -23.39 -20.92
N PHE A 174 6.60 -23.38 -20.51
CA PHE A 174 7.00 -22.99 -19.16
C PHE A 174 6.61 -21.54 -18.86
N GLN A 175 6.99 -20.62 -19.73
CA GLN A 175 6.67 -19.18 -19.59
C GLN A 175 5.15 -18.94 -19.53
N THR A 176 4.37 -19.62 -20.37
CA THR A 176 2.92 -19.53 -20.36
C THR A 176 2.32 -20.13 -19.09
N GLY A 177 2.80 -21.31 -18.69
CA GLY A 177 2.32 -22.03 -17.51
C GLY A 177 2.55 -21.22 -16.23
N TRP A 178 3.77 -20.68 -16.06
CA TRP A 178 4.06 -19.85 -14.89
C TRP A 178 3.33 -18.51 -14.96
N PHE A 179 3.21 -17.88 -16.12
CA PHE A 179 2.41 -16.65 -16.26
C PHE A 179 0.96 -16.85 -15.82
N VAL A 180 0.33 -17.96 -16.22
CA VAL A 180 -1.06 -18.26 -15.83
C VAL A 180 -1.17 -18.56 -14.34
N GLU A 181 -0.24 -19.34 -13.80
CA GLU A 181 -0.21 -19.65 -12.37
C GLU A 181 0.00 -18.41 -11.51
N SER A 182 1.01 -17.58 -11.83
CA SER A 182 1.30 -16.34 -11.13
C SER A 182 0.09 -15.39 -11.16
N LEU A 183 -0.58 -15.24 -12.31
CA LEU A 183 -1.78 -14.44 -12.42
C LEU A 183 -2.92 -14.96 -11.54
N LEU A 184 -3.15 -16.30 -11.52
CA LEU A 184 -4.24 -16.89 -10.73
C LEU A 184 -3.97 -16.85 -9.23
N THR A 185 -2.72 -16.86 -8.81
CA THR A 185 -2.34 -16.77 -7.38
C THR A 185 -2.33 -15.34 -6.85
N GLU A 186 -2.24 -14.35 -7.73
CA GLU A 186 -2.32 -12.93 -7.38
C GLU A 186 -3.78 -12.38 -7.35
N LEU A 187 -4.72 -13.06 -8.00
CA LEU A 187 -6.14 -12.70 -8.05
C LEU A 187 -6.91 -13.25 -6.87
#